data_fb59dabef039f42fed0d78371b0252c4
#
_entry.id   fb59dabef039f42fed0d78371b0252c4
#
_cell.length_a   1.000
_cell.length_b   1.000
_cell.length_c   1.000
_cell.angle_alpha   90.00
_cell.angle_beta   90.00
_cell.angle_gamma   90.00
#
_symmetry.space_group_name_H-M   'P 1'
#
loop_
_entity.id
_entity.type
_entity.pdbx_description
1 polymer ?
#
loop_
_entity_poly.entity_id
_entity_poly.type
_entity_poly.pdbx_seq_one_letter_code
_entity_poly.pdbx_strand_id
1 'polypeptide(L)'
;MLDFIIWNANPVLLSLGPIQVRWYGLAFAIGFFIGYKIVERMFRHEGAPEKWLGVLLAYLIAGTIIGARLGHVFFYQWDYYSHHLSDIPKIWEGGLASHGGTIAIIIALFIFSWLVTKKPASWVFDKIVIPIALVGALIRLGNLMNSEIYGDQTSMPWGFVFVRNGEIVAKHPTQIYEAACYFALFALLMWLYWKKNMQERPWFITGVFFIGIFLPRFLIEYIKEVQVEKEYAMIEQYGINMGQLLSIPFILVGIFLLIYSLNRPRQHWTFPNRFPDEKDSKAIGKKKA
;
A
#
# COMPACT_ATOMS: atom_id res chain seq x y z
N MET A 1 -29.36 -21.49 -16.25
CA MET A 1 -28.76 -20.19 -16.53
C MET A 1 -27.78 -19.90 -15.43
N LEU A 2 -26.55 -19.55 -15.74
CA LEU A 2 -25.60 -19.08 -14.71
C LEU A 2 -26.07 -17.66 -14.38
N ASP A 3 -26.56 -17.44 -13.14
CA ASP A 3 -26.94 -16.13 -12.66
C ASP A 3 -25.67 -15.37 -12.23
N PHE A 4 -25.08 -14.64 -13.19
CA PHE A 4 -23.95 -13.76 -12.91
C PHE A 4 -24.34 -12.59 -11.99
N ILE A 5 -23.38 -12.07 -11.26
CA ILE A 5 -23.62 -10.94 -10.34
C ILE A 5 -23.66 -9.64 -11.14
N ILE A 6 -24.83 -9.01 -11.19
CA ILE A 6 -25.00 -7.69 -11.81
C ILE A 6 -24.43 -6.64 -10.86
N TRP A 7 -23.31 -6.01 -11.27
CA TRP A 7 -22.63 -4.99 -10.47
C TRP A 7 -22.96 -3.60 -10.95
N ASN A 8 -23.74 -2.87 -10.14
CA ASN A 8 -24.19 -1.49 -10.42
C ASN A 8 -23.97 -0.57 -9.21
N ALA A 9 -22.87 -0.78 -8.47
CA ALA A 9 -22.58 0.04 -7.30
C ALA A 9 -22.30 1.50 -7.69
N ASN A 10 -22.85 2.43 -6.92
CA ASN A 10 -22.55 3.85 -7.08
C ASN A 10 -21.16 4.13 -6.43
N PRO A 11 -20.16 4.67 -7.17
CA PRO A 11 -18.88 5.04 -6.59
C PRO A 11 -18.95 6.16 -5.56
N VAL A 12 -20.04 6.97 -5.59
CA VAL A 12 -20.30 8.02 -4.62
C VAL A 12 -21.13 7.46 -3.48
N LEU A 13 -20.59 7.51 -2.27
CA LEU A 13 -21.28 7.13 -1.04
C LEU A 13 -22.28 8.21 -0.61
N LEU A 14 -21.86 9.48 -0.62
CA LEU A 14 -22.64 10.60 -0.12
C LEU A 14 -22.26 11.88 -0.88
N SER A 15 -23.29 12.68 -1.22
CA SER A 15 -23.13 14.00 -1.83
C SER A 15 -23.59 15.08 -0.85
N LEU A 16 -22.67 15.97 -0.46
CA LEU A 16 -22.93 17.11 0.42
C LEU A 16 -22.71 18.42 -0.37
N GLY A 17 -23.72 18.81 -1.15
CA GLY A 17 -23.58 19.93 -2.08
C GLY A 17 -22.49 19.66 -3.13
N PRO A 18 -21.46 20.51 -3.24
CA PRO A 18 -20.38 20.32 -4.22
C PRO A 18 -19.39 19.20 -3.81
N ILE A 19 -19.42 18.73 -2.56
CA ILE A 19 -18.49 17.72 -2.05
C ILE A 19 -19.08 16.34 -2.23
N GLN A 20 -18.38 15.47 -2.94
CA GLN A 20 -18.72 14.07 -3.11
C GLN A 20 -17.75 13.17 -2.31
N VAL A 21 -18.28 12.44 -1.35
CA VAL A 21 -17.54 11.40 -0.63
C VAL A 21 -17.64 10.10 -1.43
N ARG A 22 -16.52 9.63 -1.96
CA ARG A 22 -16.42 8.39 -2.75
C ARG A 22 -15.93 7.25 -1.87
N TRP A 23 -16.42 6.05 -2.14
CA TRP A 23 -15.98 4.81 -1.46
C TRP A 23 -14.46 4.62 -1.52
N TYR A 24 -13.83 4.91 -2.66
CA TYR A 24 -12.38 4.81 -2.83
C TYR A 24 -11.61 5.71 -1.85
N GLY A 25 -12.00 6.97 -1.76
CA GLY A 25 -11.39 7.93 -0.82
C GLY A 25 -11.61 7.53 0.64
N LEU A 26 -12.82 7.04 0.95
CA LEU A 26 -13.14 6.57 2.30
C LEU A 26 -12.32 5.32 2.68
N ALA A 27 -12.20 4.35 1.77
CA ALA A 27 -11.38 3.15 1.97
C ALA A 27 -9.92 3.51 2.25
N PHE A 28 -9.37 4.47 1.49
CA PHE A 28 -8.03 5.00 1.70
C PHE A 28 -7.90 5.66 3.09
N ALA A 29 -8.82 6.54 3.47
CA ALA A 29 -8.80 7.23 4.76
C ALA A 29 -8.90 6.27 5.96
N ILE A 30 -9.83 5.29 5.87
CA ILE A 30 -9.99 4.24 6.89
C ILE A 30 -8.70 3.41 6.99
N GLY A 31 -8.15 2.99 5.85
CA GLY A 31 -6.91 2.21 5.81
C GLY A 31 -5.75 2.96 6.45
N PHE A 32 -5.62 4.25 6.15
CA PHE A 32 -4.60 5.10 6.74
C PHE A 32 -4.75 5.26 8.25
N PHE A 33 -5.98 5.50 8.72
CA PHE A 33 -6.28 5.63 10.15
C PHE A 33 -5.97 4.33 10.93
N ILE A 34 -6.44 3.19 10.40
CA ILE A 34 -6.16 1.88 11.00
C ILE A 34 -4.66 1.60 10.95
N GLY A 35 -4.00 1.90 9.84
CA GLY A 35 -2.56 1.74 9.68
C GLY A 35 -1.75 2.53 10.71
N TYR A 36 -2.13 3.79 10.94
CA TYR A 36 -1.54 4.62 11.98
C TYR A 36 -1.67 3.94 13.36
N LYS A 37 -2.86 3.45 13.70
CA LYS A 37 -3.12 2.77 14.99
C LYS A 37 -2.34 1.47 15.15
N ILE A 38 -2.15 0.72 14.06
CA ILE A 38 -1.32 -0.49 14.06
C ILE A 38 0.14 -0.13 14.37
N VAL A 39 0.71 0.86 13.67
CA VAL A 39 2.11 1.27 13.88
C VAL A 39 2.29 1.88 15.29
N GLU A 40 1.33 2.68 15.76
CA GLU A 40 1.31 3.19 17.14
C GLU A 40 1.42 2.04 18.15
N ARG A 41 0.58 1.01 17.99
CA ARG A 41 0.60 -0.16 18.88
C ARG A 41 1.93 -0.92 18.81
N MET A 42 2.53 -1.04 17.63
CA MET A 42 3.84 -1.67 17.47
C MET A 42 4.95 -0.87 18.13
N PHE A 43 4.94 0.46 17.98
CA PHE A 43 5.92 1.34 18.65
C PHE A 43 5.80 1.24 20.17
N ARG A 44 4.57 1.27 20.70
CA ARG A 44 4.33 1.07 22.16
C ARG A 44 4.82 -0.30 22.64
N HIS A 45 4.54 -1.36 21.87
CA HIS A 45 4.95 -2.72 22.21
C HIS A 45 6.47 -2.85 22.32
N GLU A 46 7.21 -2.21 21.42
CA GLU A 46 8.67 -2.23 21.44
C GLU A 46 9.28 -1.15 22.34
N GLY A 47 8.48 -0.26 22.93
CA GLY A 47 8.94 0.83 23.80
C GLY A 47 9.63 1.97 23.07
N ALA A 48 9.32 2.16 21.77
CA ALA A 48 9.88 3.26 20.97
C ALA A 48 9.34 4.62 21.46
N PRO A 49 10.12 5.72 21.31
CA PRO A 49 9.67 7.06 21.71
C PRO A 49 8.40 7.52 20.99
N GLU A 50 7.41 8.01 21.72
CA GLU A 50 6.11 8.42 21.18
C GLU A 50 6.22 9.47 20.08
N LYS A 51 7.13 10.43 20.26
CA LYS A 51 7.40 11.48 19.25
C LYS A 51 7.79 10.94 17.88
N TRP A 52 8.37 9.75 17.80
CA TRP A 52 8.80 9.19 16.52
C TRP A 52 7.63 8.86 15.60
N LEU A 53 6.45 8.54 16.14
CA LEU A 53 5.27 8.26 15.35
C LEU A 53 4.78 9.50 14.58
N GLY A 54 4.70 10.65 15.27
CA GLY A 54 4.32 11.90 14.63
C GLY A 54 5.33 12.36 13.60
N VAL A 55 6.63 12.21 13.89
CA VAL A 55 7.71 12.53 12.94
C VAL A 55 7.64 11.59 11.73
N LEU A 56 7.45 10.27 11.94
CA LEU A 56 7.28 9.32 10.83
C LEU A 56 6.11 9.70 9.93
N LEU A 57 4.97 10.07 10.53
CA LEU A 57 3.81 10.53 9.77
C LEU A 57 4.14 11.75 8.90
N ALA A 58 4.86 12.74 9.45
CA ALA A 58 5.29 13.92 8.71
C ALA A 58 6.22 13.55 7.53
N TYR A 59 7.16 12.62 7.73
CA TYR A 59 8.02 12.10 6.66
C TYR A 59 7.23 11.41 5.55
N LEU A 60 6.23 10.59 5.91
CA LEU A 60 5.39 9.89 4.94
C LEU A 60 4.53 10.86 4.13
N ILE A 61 3.89 11.85 4.78
CA ILE A 61 3.07 12.86 4.10
C ILE A 61 3.94 13.72 3.17
N ALA A 62 5.05 14.26 3.69
CA ALA A 62 5.94 15.10 2.89
C ALA A 62 6.53 14.30 1.72
N GLY A 63 7.01 13.07 1.97
CA GLY A 63 7.52 12.17 0.94
C GLY A 63 6.49 11.89 -0.15
N THR A 64 5.24 11.60 0.26
CA THR A 64 4.15 11.34 -0.70
C THR A 64 3.88 12.54 -1.59
N ILE A 65 3.69 13.73 -1.00
CA ILE A 65 3.33 14.95 -1.75
C ILE A 65 4.47 15.38 -2.67
N ILE A 66 5.67 15.52 -2.11
CA ILE A 66 6.85 15.97 -2.87
C ILE A 66 7.20 14.94 -3.95
N GLY A 67 7.23 13.66 -3.61
CA GLY A 67 7.58 12.62 -4.54
C GLY A 67 6.57 12.44 -5.66
N ALA A 68 5.27 12.47 -5.36
CA ALA A 68 4.23 12.39 -6.38
C ALA A 68 4.30 13.58 -7.36
N ARG A 69 4.57 14.77 -6.85
CA ARG A 69 4.75 15.96 -7.70
C ARG A 69 6.00 15.87 -8.57
N LEU A 70 7.15 15.58 -7.97
CA LEU A 70 8.40 15.44 -8.71
C LEU A 70 8.34 14.29 -9.72
N GLY A 71 7.70 13.17 -9.35
CA GLY A 71 7.47 12.06 -10.28
C GLY A 71 6.64 12.49 -11.48
N HIS A 72 5.59 13.30 -11.30
CA HIS A 72 4.81 13.84 -12.40
C HIS A 72 5.66 14.78 -13.27
N VAL A 73 6.37 15.70 -12.65
CA VAL A 73 7.24 16.68 -13.35
C VAL A 73 8.28 15.96 -14.21
N PHE A 74 9.03 15.03 -13.64
CA PHE A 74 10.17 14.41 -14.33
C PHE A 74 9.80 13.30 -15.32
N PHE A 75 8.76 12.49 -15.02
CA PHE A 75 8.43 11.35 -15.86
C PHE A 75 7.35 11.63 -16.91
N TYR A 76 6.48 12.64 -16.69
CA TYR A 76 5.33 12.85 -17.57
C TYR A 76 5.32 14.19 -18.28
N GLN A 77 5.87 15.26 -17.70
CA GLN A 77 5.75 16.61 -18.27
C GLN A 77 7.05 17.44 -18.18
N TRP A 78 8.21 16.79 -18.28
CA TRP A 78 9.49 17.49 -18.19
C TRP A 78 9.64 18.59 -19.25
N ASP A 79 9.15 18.39 -20.47
CA ASP A 79 9.22 19.37 -21.55
C ASP A 79 8.53 20.70 -21.18
N TYR A 80 7.40 20.64 -20.46
CA TYR A 80 6.73 21.83 -19.95
C TYR A 80 7.48 22.44 -18.77
N TYR A 81 7.76 21.65 -17.74
CA TYR A 81 8.32 22.16 -16.48
C TYR A 81 9.77 22.62 -16.60
N SER A 82 10.54 22.15 -17.57
CA SER A 82 11.89 22.64 -17.86
C SER A 82 11.90 24.13 -18.23
N HIS A 83 10.80 24.63 -18.80
CA HIS A 83 10.62 26.04 -19.17
C HIS A 83 9.76 26.85 -18.17
N HIS A 84 9.09 26.14 -17.22
CA HIS A 84 8.15 26.75 -16.25
C HIS A 84 8.44 26.25 -14.82
N LEU A 85 9.68 26.47 -14.35
CA LEU A 85 10.12 25.98 -13.04
C LEU A 85 9.28 26.51 -11.86
N SER A 86 8.70 27.71 -11.99
CA SER A 86 7.81 28.30 -10.99
C SER A 86 6.51 27.53 -10.78
N ASP A 87 6.13 26.65 -11.71
CA ASP A 87 4.89 25.89 -11.64
C ASP A 87 5.08 24.53 -10.94
N ILE A 88 6.33 24.11 -10.74
CA ILE A 88 6.65 22.85 -10.04
C ILE A 88 5.99 22.79 -8.64
N PRO A 89 6.01 23.83 -7.77
CA PRO A 89 5.39 23.78 -6.45
C PRO A 89 3.85 23.80 -6.45
N LYS A 90 3.20 24.09 -7.58
CA LYS A 90 1.73 24.26 -7.68
C LYS A 90 1.00 22.90 -7.66
N ILE A 91 1.03 22.23 -6.51
CA ILE A 91 0.39 20.90 -6.32
C ILE A 91 -1.14 20.94 -6.43
N TRP A 92 -1.76 22.11 -6.22
CA TRP A 92 -3.21 22.31 -6.30
C TRP A 92 -3.75 22.32 -7.74
N GLU A 93 -2.90 22.43 -8.74
CA GLU A 93 -3.27 22.32 -10.16
C GLU A 93 -3.35 20.87 -10.63
N GLY A 94 -3.09 19.90 -9.72
CA GLY A 94 -3.04 18.48 -10.05
C GLY A 94 -1.63 18.03 -10.45
N GLY A 95 -1.55 16.94 -11.24
CA GLY A 95 -0.26 16.41 -11.68
C GLY A 95 0.52 15.73 -10.54
N LEU A 96 0.01 14.59 -10.09
CA LEU A 96 0.62 13.75 -9.06
C LEU A 96 0.81 12.33 -9.62
N ALA A 97 2.02 11.81 -9.55
CA ALA A 97 2.36 10.46 -10.02
C ALA A 97 2.61 9.51 -8.85
N SER A 98 1.84 8.43 -8.78
CA SER A 98 1.95 7.43 -7.69
C SER A 98 3.34 6.78 -7.59
N HIS A 99 4.01 6.55 -8.71
CA HIS A 99 5.37 6.00 -8.74
C HIS A 99 6.38 6.91 -8.03
N GLY A 100 6.31 8.22 -8.29
CA GLY A 100 7.14 9.20 -7.62
C GLY A 100 6.89 9.24 -6.11
N GLY A 101 5.61 9.19 -5.71
CA GLY A 101 5.23 9.09 -4.29
C GLY A 101 5.81 7.85 -3.61
N THR A 102 5.72 6.68 -4.26
CA THR A 102 6.26 5.42 -3.73
C THR A 102 7.78 5.48 -3.53
N ILE A 103 8.52 5.96 -4.53
CA ILE A 103 9.98 6.12 -4.46
C ILE A 103 10.35 7.05 -3.29
N ALA A 104 9.67 8.20 -3.19
CA ALA A 104 9.96 9.18 -2.15
C ALA A 104 9.60 8.68 -0.74
N ILE A 105 8.54 7.89 -0.57
CA ILE A 105 8.23 7.21 0.70
C ILE A 105 9.38 6.28 1.11
N ILE A 106 9.90 5.48 0.19
CA ILE A 106 11.04 4.60 0.47
C ILE A 106 12.25 5.42 0.93
N ILE A 107 12.58 6.49 0.21
CA ILE A 107 13.68 7.41 0.58
C ILE A 107 13.41 8.05 1.95
N ALA A 108 12.19 8.52 2.19
CA ALA A 108 11.80 9.12 3.47
C ALA A 108 11.96 8.15 4.66
N LEU A 109 11.64 6.86 4.48
CA LEU A 109 11.85 5.84 5.50
C LEU A 109 13.34 5.60 5.79
N PHE A 110 14.21 5.60 4.77
CA PHE A 110 15.66 5.53 4.97
C PHE A 110 16.18 6.76 5.71
N ILE A 111 15.76 7.97 5.32
CA ILE A 111 16.14 9.22 5.98
C ILE A 111 15.64 9.23 7.44
N PHE A 112 14.38 8.83 7.68
CA PHE A 112 13.82 8.70 9.02
C PHE A 112 14.65 7.74 9.89
N SER A 113 15.01 6.59 9.34
CA SER A 113 15.87 5.61 10.05
C SER A 113 17.23 6.19 10.39
N TRP A 114 17.85 6.88 9.45
CA TRP A 114 19.18 7.45 9.62
C TRP A 114 19.21 8.67 10.56
N LEU A 115 18.29 9.61 10.40
CA LEU A 115 18.30 10.87 11.14
C LEU A 115 17.58 10.78 12.49
N VAL A 116 16.44 10.08 12.56
CA VAL A 116 15.55 10.11 13.71
C VAL A 116 15.75 8.92 14.63
N THR A 117 15.60 7.70 14.11
CA THR A 117 15.65 6.51 14.97
C THR A 117 17.05 6.04 15.28
N LYS A 118 18.01 6.29 14.39
CA LYS A 118 19.37 5.75 14.43
C LYS A 118 19.40 4.22 14.48
N LYS A 119 18.32 3.57 13.99
CA LYS A 119 18.18 2.12 13.88
C LYS A 119 18.32 1.72 12.40
N PRO A 120 18.66 0.45 12.10
CA PRO A 120 18.62 -0.05 10.73
C PRO A 120 17.25 0.18 10.08
N ALA A 121 17.23 0.46 8.79
CA ALA A 121 16.00 0.75 8.05
C ALA A 121 14.98 -0.40 8.15
N SER A 122 15.44 -1.66 8.25
CA SER A 122 14.58 -2.82 8.47
C SER A 122 13.63 -2.63 9.66
N TRP A 123 14.07 -1.93 10.72
CA TRP A 123 13.23 -1.73 11.91
C TRP A 123 11.93 -0.98 11.59
N VAL A 124 11.96 0.03 10.76
CA VAL A 124 10.76 0.79 10.37
C VAL A 124 10.04 0.12 9.21
N PHE A 125 10.77 -0.41 8.21
CA PHE A 125 10.16 -1.08 7.06
C PHE A 125 9.30 -2.28 7.46
N ASP A 126 9.82 -3.17 8.33
CA ASP A 126 9.10 -4.35 8.82
C ASP A 126 7.80 -4.02 9.58
N LYS A 127 7.61 -2.76 10.00
CA LYS A 127 6.36 -2.29 10.60
C LYS A 127 5.42 -1.64 9.59
N ILE A 128 5.95 -0.80 8.71
CA ILE A 128 5.15 -0.03 7.75
C ILE A 128 4.52 -0.92 6.67
N VAL A 129 5.18 -1.98 6.24
CA VAL A 129 4.64 -2.90 5.22
C VAL A 129 3.38 -3.64 5.70
N ILE A 130 3.21 -3.83 7.01
CA ILE A 130 2.03 -4.53 7.56
C ILE A 130 0.74 -3.77 7.26
N PRO A 131 0.58 -2.49 7.69
CA PRO A 131 -0.61 -1.73 7.32
C PRO A 131 -0.71 -1.44 5.83
N ILE A 132 0.39 -1.39 5.07
CA ILE A 132 0.35 -1.23 3.61
C ILE A 132 -0.41 -2.39 2.95
N ALA A 133 -0.25 -3.63 3.43
CA ALA A 133 -1.04 -4.76 2.92
C ALA A 133 -2.54 -4.55 3.13
N LEU A 134 -2.95 -4.05 4.31
CA LEU A 134 -4.35 -3.73 4.60
C LEU A 134 -4.87 -2.60 3.70
N VAL A 135 -4.11 -1.51 3.58
CA VAL A 135 -4.47 -0.38 2.70
C VAL A 135 -4.59 -0.84 1.25
N GLY A 136 -3.67 -1.69 0.79
CA GLY A 136 -3.74 -2.30 -0.54
C GLY A 136 -5.04 -3.06 -0.77
N ALA A 137 -5.46 -3.89 0.19
CA ALA A 137 -6.73 -4.61 0.11
C ALA A 137 -7.94 -3.66 0.04
N LEU A 138 -7.97 -2.62 0.88
CA LEU A 138 -9.04 -1.62 0.89
C LEU A 138 -9.09 -0.81 -0.41
N ILE A 139 -7.93 -0.48 -0.99
CA ILE A 139 -7.84 0.18 -2.30
C ILE A 139 -8.44 -0.71 -3.38
N ARG A 140 -8.20 -2.03 -3.37
CA ARG A 140 -8.82 -2.95 -4.35
C ARG A 140 -10.33 -3.00 -4.22
N LEU A 141 -10.87 -2.98 -3.01
CA LEU A 141 -12.32 -2.83 -2.81
C LEU A 141 -12.82 -1.46 -3.30
N GLY A 142 -12.03 -0.40 -3.15
CA GLY A 142 -12.33 0.90 -3.74
C GLY A 142 -12.37 0.87 -5.27
N ASN A 143 -11.43 0.16 -5.93
CA ASN A 143 -11.46 -0.06 -7.37
C ASN A 143 -12.73 -0.82 -7.81
N LEU A 144 -13.17 -1.82 -7.05
CA LEU A 144 -14.43 -2.52 -7.29
C LEU A 144 -15.63 -1.56 -7.28
N MET A 145 -15.70 -0.67 -6.26
CA MET A 145 -16.77 0.32 -6.17
C MET A 145 -16.76 1.33 -7.34
N ASN A 146 -15.58 1.61 -7.89
CA ASN A 146 -15.43 2.43 -9.09
C ASN A 146 -15.71 1.65 -10.40
N SER A 147 -15.93 0.32 -10.33
CA SER A 147 -16.02 -0.56 -11.51
C SER A 147 -14.79 -0.47 -12.43
N GLU A 148 -13.59 -0.42 -11.87
CA GLU A 148 -12.32 -0.29 -12.61
C GLU A 148 -11.38 -1.44 -12.30
N ILE A 149 -10.46 -1.75 -13.24
CA ILE A 149 -9.38 -2.74 -13.05
C ILE A 149 -9.94 -4.16 -12.81
N TYR A 150 -10.98 -4.56 -13.55
CA TYR A 150 -11.48 -5.93 -13.58
C TYR A 150 -10.71 -6.80 -14.59
N GLY A 151 -11.06 -8.08 -14.64
CA GLY A 151 -10.41 -9.05 -15.51
C GLY A 151 -11.18 -9.33 -16.80
N ASP A 152 -10.67 -10.30 -17.56
CA ASP A 152 -11.25 -10.76 -18.80
C ASP A 152 -12.62 -11.40 -18.63
N GLN A 153 -13.30 -11.66 -19.73
CA GLN A 153 -14.58 -12.37 -19.75
C GLN A 153 -14.46 -13.74 -19.08
N THR A 154 -15.48 -14.11 -18.30
CA THR A 154 -15.52 -15.39 -17.58
C THR A 154 -16.88 -16.07 -17.66
N SER A 155 -16.87 -17.40 -17.63
CA SER A 155 -18.06 -18.22 -17.44
C SER A 155 -18.23 -18.69 -15.99
N MET A 156 -17.39 -18.26 -15.07
CA MET A 156 -17.45 -18.66 -13.67
C MET A 156 -18.71 -18.11 -12.98
N PRO A 157 -19.38 -18.87 -12.10
CA PRO A 157 -20.65 -18.47 -11.47
C PRO A 157 -20.56 -17.21 -10.60
N TRP A 158 -19.35 -16.81 -10.21
CA TRP A 158 -19.09 -15.58 -9.46
C TRP A 158 -18.58 -14.43 -10.36
N GLY A 159 -18.75 -14.51 -11.69
CA GLY A 159 -18.44 -13.41 -12.60
C GLY A 159 -19.32 -12.21 -12.38
N PHE A 160 -18.77 -11.01 -12.54
CA PHE A 160 -19.50 -9.74 -12.37
C PHE A 160 -19.77 -9.09 -13.74
N VAL A 161 -21.00 -8.64 -13.95
CA VAL A 161 -21.34 -7.80 -15.10
C VAL A 161 -21.30 -6.33 -14.66
N PHE A 162 -20.28 -5.60 -15.08
CA PHE A 162 -20.06 -4.20 -14.70
C PHE A 162 -20.89 -3.25 -15.56
N VAL A 163 -22.19 -3.20 -15.31
CA VAL A 163 -23.17 -2.47 -16.15
C VAL A 163 -22.91 -0.97 -16.23
N ARG A 164 -22.26 -0.37 -15.23
CA ARG A 164 -21.88 1.06 -15.26
C ARG A 164 -20.85 1.40 -16.34
N ASN A 165 -20.04 0.41 -16.75
CA ASN A 165 -19.06 0.56 -17.82
C ASN A 165 -19.62 0.09 -19.18
N GLY A 166 -20.91 -0.25 -19.24
CA GLY A 166 -21.53 -0.76 -20.45
C GLY A 166 -21.25 -2.24 -20.74
N GLU A 167 -20.66 -2.96 -19.77
CA GLU A 167 -20.40 -4.39 -19.92
C GLU A 167 -21.72 -5.19 -19.95
N ILE A 168 -21.82 -6.11 -20.90
CA ILE A 168 -22.95 -7.02 -21.07
C ILE A 168 -22.59 -8.47 -20.81
N VAL A 169 -21.30 -8.75 -20.61
CA VAL A 169 -20.74 -10.08 -20.32
C VAL A 169 -20.12 -10.09 -18.94
N ALA A 170 -20.09 -11.27 -18.33
CA ALA A 170 -19.47 -11.42 -17.01
C ALA A 170 -17.94 -11.37 -17.13
N LYS A 171 -17.32 -10.63 -16.24
CA LYS A 171 -15.86 -10.43 -16.10
C LYS A 171 -15.36 -11.00 -14.79
N HIS A 172 -14.07 -11.35 -14.74
CA HIS A 172 -13.42 -11.72 -13.49
C HIS A 172 -13.34 -10.51 -12.53
N PRO A 173 -13.88 -10.58 -11.29
CA PRO A 173 -13.72 -9.51 -10.30
C PRO A 173 -12.31 -9.56 -9.67
N THR A 174 -11.28 -9.25 -10.47
CA THR A 174 -9.87 -9.34 -10.06
C THR A 174 -9.55 -8.47 -8.87
N GLN A 175 -10.31 -7.38 -8.67
CA GLN A 175 -10.22 -6.54 -7.47
C GLN A 175 -10.49 -7.34 -6.19
N ILE A 176 -11.50 -8.24 -6.21
CA ILE A 176 -11.83 -9.10 -5.06
C ILE A 176 -10.72 -10.13 -4.84
N TYR A 177 -10.17 -10.71 -5.91
CA TYR A 177 -9.09 -11.69 -5.81
C TYR A 177 -7.84 -11.07 -5.18
N GLU A 178 -7.43 -9.88 -5.68
CA GLU A 178 -6.30 -9.15 -5.12
C GLU A 178 -6.58 -8.72 -3.66
N ALA A 179 -7.78 -8.21 -3.36
CA ALA A 179 -8.16 -7.83 -2.00
C ALA A 179 -8.09 -9.02 -1.02
N ALA A 180 -8.59 -10.19 -1.41
CA ALA A 180 -8.54 -11.39 -0.59
C ALA A 180 -7.10 -11.83 -0.31
N CYS A 181 -6.23 -11.82 -1.32
CA CYS A 181 -4.80 -12.10 -1.16
C CYS A 181 -4.13 -11.12 -0.20
N TYR A 182 -4.43 -9.82 -0.32
CA TYR A 182 -3.83 -8.79 0.53
C TYR A 182 -4.36 -8.80 1.96
N PHE A 183 -5.63 -9.13 2.18
CA PHE A 183 -6.16 -9.38 3.54
C PHE A 183 -5.52 -10.61 4.17
N ALA A 184 -5.37 -11.71 3.43
CA ALA A 184 -4.69 -12.91 3.92
C ALA A 184 -3.21 -12.60 4.26
N LEU A 185 -2.54 -11.83 3.41
CA LEU A 185 -1.18 -11.37 3.67
C LEU A 185 -1.13 -10.49 4.93
N PHE A 186 -2.02 -9.52 5.07
CA PHE A 186 -2.10 -8.69 6.27
C PHE A 186 -2.25 -9.53 7.54
N ALA A 187 -3.16 -10.50 7.54
CA ALA A 187 -3.36 -11.42 8.65
C ALA A 187 -2.09 -12.23 8.95
N LEU A 188 -1.42 -12.74 7.92
CA LEU A 188 -0.14 -13.45 8.03
C LEU A 188 0.95 -12.54 8.65
N LEU A 189 1.12 -11.31 8.14
CA LEU A 189 2.13 -10.39 8.65
C LEU A 189 1.87 -10.00 10.12
N MET A 190 0.60 -9.77 10.48
CA MET A 190 0.20 -9.55 11.89
C MET A 190 0.53 -10.75 12.77
N TRP A 191 0.25 -11.96 12.30
CA TRP A 191 0.58 -13.19 13.03
C TRP A 191 2.09 -13.37 13.17
N LEU A 192 2.87 -13.14 12.14
CA LEU A 192 4.33 -13.19 12.14
C LEU A 192 4.92 -12.17 13.13
N TYR A 193 4.38 -10.96 13.16
CA TYR A 193 4.81 -9.92 14.08
C TYR A 193 4.47 -10.29 15.54
N TRP A 194 3.18 -10.54 15.85
CA TRP A 194 2.70 -10.65 17.23
C TRP A 194 2.87 -12.02 17.88
N LYS A 195 2.92 -13.10 17.08
CA LYS A 195 2.97 -14.47 17.60
C LYS A 195 4.32 -15.16 17.37
N LYS A 196 5.03 -14.78 16.31
CA LYS A 196 6.30 -15.41 15.95
C LYS A 196 7.51 -14.51 16.24
N ASN A 197 7.30 -13.28 16.65
CA ASN A 197 8.34 -12.28 16.93
C ASN A 197 9.33 -12.13 15.74
N MET A 198 8.79 -12.15 14.50
CA MET A 198 9.63 -12.06 13.31
C MET A 198 10.16 -10.65 13.05
N GLN A 199 9.66 -9.62 13.74
CA GLN A 199 10.26 -8.28 13.77
C GLN A 199 11.71 -8.25 14.34
N GLU A 200 12.10 -9.30 15.06
CA GLU A 200 13.47 -9.48 15.53
C GLU A 200 14.42 -9.93 14.42
N ARG A 201 13.91 -10.41 13.29
CA ARG A 201 14.69 -10.76 12.10
C ARG A 201 14.64 -9.61 11.10
N PRO A 202 15.76 -8.86 10.90
CA PRO A 202 15.77 -7.71 10.01
C PRO A 202 15.31 -8.08 8.59
N TRP A 203 14.39 -7.28 8.01
CA TRP A 203 13.85 -7.44 6.67
C TRP A 203 12.95 -8.67 6.43
N PHE A 204 12.67 -9.49 7.46
CA PHE A 204 11.88 -10.71 7.28
C PHE A 204 10.44 -10.38 6.87
N ILE A 205 9.78 -9.51 7.61
CA ILE A 205 8.39 -9.12 7.37
C ILE A 205 8.28 -8.39 6.03
N THR A 206 9.25 -7.53 5.71
CA THR A 206 9.34 -6.83 4.42
C THR A 206 9.53 -7.81 3.26
N GLY A 207 10.36 -8.84 3.42
CA GLY A 207 10.54 -9.89 2.41
C GLY A 207 9.26 -10.69 2.14
N VAL A 208 8.55 -11.10 3.21
CA VAL A 208 7.24 -11.77 3.10
C VAL A 208 6.22 -10.85 2.42
N PHE A 209 6.21 -9.57 2.76
CA PHE A 209 5.33 -8.57 2.14
C PHE A 209 5.54 -8.47 0.63
N PHE A 210 6.79 -8.31 0.17
CA PHE A 210 7.06 -8.19 -1.26
C PHE A 210 6.60 -9.42 -2.05
N ILE A 211 6.89 -10.63 -1.56
CA ILE A 211 6.41 -11.86 -2.21
C ILE A 211 4.89 -11.92 -2.15
N GLY A 212 4.29 -11.65 -0.99
CA GLY A 212 2.86 -11.75 -0.76
C GLY A 212 2.00 -10.73 -1.52
N ILE A 213 2.57 -9.58 -1.93
CA ILE A 213 1.90 -8.61 -2.81
C ILE A 213 2.14 -8.97 -4.29
N PHE A 214 3.40 -9.15 -4.68
CA PHE A 214 3.76 -9.17 -6.09
C PHE A 214 3.59 -10.54 -6.75
N LEU A 215 3.66 -11.65 -6.00
CA LEU A 215 3.38 -12.98 -6.56
C LEU A 215 1.90 -13.17 -6.91
N PRO A 216 0.92 -12.89 -6.02
CA PRO A 216 -0.49 -12.91 -6.41
C PRO A 216 -0.79 -11.93 -7.54
N ARG A 217 -0.22 -10.71 -7.52
CA ARG A 217 -0.38 -9.75 -8.60
C ARG A 217 0.10 -10.32 -9.94
N PHE A 218 1.29 -10.92 -9.97
CA PHE A 218 1.83 -11.56 -11.18
C PHE A 218 0.90 -12.64 -11.74
N LEU A 219 0.32 -13.48 -10.85
CA LEU A 219 -0.59 -14.56 -11.25
C LEU A 219 -1.96 -14.03 -11.71
N ILE A 220 -2.53 -13.06 -10.99
CA ILE A 220 -3.84 -12.49 -11.32
C ILE A 220 -3.77 -11.68 -12.62
N GLU A 221 -2.63 -11.10 -12.94
CA GLU A 221 -2.43 -10.32 -14.16
C GLU A 221 -2.67 -11.14 -15.46
N TYR A 222 -2.55 -12.48 -15.42
CA TYR A 222 -2.90 -13.35 -16.55
C TYR A 222 -4.39 -13.34 -16.94
N ILE A 223 -5.27 -13.00 -16.00
CA ILE A 223 -6.73 -12.96 -16.20
C ILE A 223 -7.27 -11.53 -16.10
N LYS A 224 -6.39 -10.54 -16.13
CA LYS A 224 -6.74 -9.14 -16.00
C LYS A 224 -6.85 -8.50 -17.37
N GLU A 225 -7.89 -7.72 -17.58
CA GLU A 225 -8.07 -7.01 -18.83
C GLU A 225 -6.94 -6.01 -19.08
N VAL A 226 -6.44 -5.98 -20.31
CA VAL A 226 -5.35 -5.09 -20.71
C VAL A 226 -5.83 -3.63 -20.64
N GLN A 227 -5.09 -2.80 -19.91
CA GLN A 227 -5.48 -1.42 -19.62
C GLN A 227 -4.99 -0.43 -20.69
N VAL A 228 -3.95 -0.77 -21.42
CA VAL A 228 -3.26 0.13 -22.36
C VAL A 228 -2.96 -0.62 -23.66
N GLU A 229 -3.32 -0.06 -24.80
CA GLU A 229 -3.11 -0.70 -26.13
C GLU A 229 -1.67 -1.17 -26.38
N LYS A 230 -0.67 -0.44 -25.88
CA LYS A 230 0.76 -0.82 -26.00
C LYS A 230 1.10 -2.15 -25.35
N GLU A 231 0.31 -2.62 -24.39
CA GLU A 231 0.55 -3.89 -23.71
C GLU A 231 0.25 -5.09 -24.59
N TYR A 232 -0.66 -4.97 -25.58
CA TYR A 232 -0.95 -6.05 -26.52
C TYR A 232 0.30 -6.44 -27.33
N ALA A 233 1.06 -5.45 -27.82
CA ALA A 233 2.31 -5.72 -28.53
C ALA A 233 3.36 -6.41 -27.64
N MET A 234 3.41 -6.06 -26.37
CA MET A 234 4.33 -6.67 -25.42
C MET A 234 3.92 -8.11 -25.07
N ILE A 235 2.63 -8.38 -24.91
CA ILE A 235 2.09 -9.73 -24.68
C ILE A 235 2.36 -10.61 -25.90
N GLU A 236 2.14 -10.10 -27.11
CA GLU A 236 2.39 -10.84 -28.35
C GLU A 236 3.87 -11.17 -28.52
N GLN A 237 4.77 -10.25 -28.18
CA GLN A 237 6.20 -10.41 -28.37
C GLN A 237 6.87 -11.24 -27.24
N TYR A 238 6.46 -11.06 -25.98
CA TYR A 238 7.16 -11.62 -24.81
C TYR A 238 6.30 -12.56 -23.96
N GLY A 239 4.99 -12.68 -24.23
CA GLY A 239 4.05 -13.50 -23.46
C GLY A 239 3.73 -12.98 -22.06
N ILE A 240 4.16 -11.77 -21.72
CA ILE A 240 3.93 -11.13 -20.41
C ILE A 240 3.51 -9.68 -20.60
N ASN A 241 2.69 -9.15 -19.66
CA ASN A 241 2.28 -7.75 -19.66
C ASN A 241 3.16 -6.90 -18.73
N MET A 242 2.93 -5.58 -18.73
CA MET A 242 3.69 -4.62 -17.90
C MET A 242 3.54 -4.90 -16.41
N GLY A 243 2.34 -5.30 -15.95
CA GLY A 243 2.08 -5.62 -14.53
C GLY A 243 2.90 -6.82 -14.06
N GLN A 244 3.05 -7.84 -14.91
CA GLN A 244 3.89 -9.01 -14.65
C GLN A 244 5.37 -8.65 -14.67
N LEU A 245 5.82 -7.92 -15.68
CA LEU A 245 7.23 -7.50 -15.80
C LEU A 245 7.66 -6.68 -14.57
N LEU A 246 6.84 -5.74 -14.14
CA LEU A 246 7.11 -4.91 -12.95
C LEU A 246 7.04 -5.70 -11.63
N SER A 247 6.34 -6.84 -11.59
CA SER A 247 6.24 -7.67 -10.38
C SER A 247 7.49 -8.50 -10.12
N ILE A 248 8.17 -8.96 -11.18
CA ILE A 248 9.35 -9.84 -11.08
C ILE A 248 10.46 -9.26 -10.19
N PRO A 249 10.94 -8.00 -10.39
CA PRO A 249 12.00 -7.45 -9.56
C PRO A 249 11.66 -7.43 -8.07
N PHE A 250 10.40 -7.12 -7.73
CA PHE A 250 9.97 -7.08 -6.33
C PHE A 250 9.85 -8.47 -5.70
N ILE A 251 9.44 -9.49 -6.46
CA ILE A 251 9.47 -10.89 -6.00
C ILE A 251 10.92 -11.29 -5.70
N LEU A 252 11.85 -10.99 -6.59
CA LEU A 252 13.28 -11.31 -6.41
C LEU A 252 13.86 -10.58 -5.20
N VAL A 253 13.53 -9.29 -5.00
CA VAL A 253 13.92 -8.53 -3.80
C VAL A 253 13.33 -9.19 -2.55
N GLY A 254 12.08 -9.60 -2.57
CA GLY A 254 11.44 -10.30 -1.45
C GLY A 254 12.17 -11.60 -1.08
N ILE A 255 12.50 -12.43 -2.08
CA ILE A 255 13.27 -13.67 -1.88
C ILE A 255 14.66 -13.36 -1.30
N PHE A 256 15.35 -12.39 -1.88
CA PHE A 256 16.66 -11.96 -1.37
C PHE A 256 16.60 -11.50 0.08
N LEU A 257 15.62 -10.67 0.45
CA LEU A 257 15.43 -10.19 1.82
C LEU A 257 15.15 -11.33 2.80
N LEU A 258 14.35 -12.33 2.41
CA LEU A 258 14.11 -13.51 3.24
C LEU A 258 15.38 -14.32 3.46
N ILE A 259 16.12 -14.64 2.40
CA ILE A 259 17.38 -15.38 2.51
C ILE A 259 18.37 -14.59 3.38
N TYR A 260 18.51 -13.29 3.15
CA TYR A 260 19.36 -12.41 3.97
C TYR A 260 18.95 -12.46 5.45
N SER A 261 17.65 -12.33 5.74
CA SER A 261 17.10 -12.32 7.08
C SER A 261 17.31 -13.64 7.83
N LEU A 262 17.12 -14.78 7.16
CA LEU A 262 17.29 -16.11 7.75
C LEU A 262 18.77 -16.38 8.13
N ASN A 263 19.70 -15.79 7.40
CA ASN A 263 21.14 -15.93 7.67
C ASN A 263 21.67 -14.89 8.69
N ARG A 264 20.80 -14.09 9.32
CA ARG A 264 21.18 -13.10 10.32
C ARG A 264 20.65 -13.47 11.70
N PRO A 265 21.36 -13.12 12.77
CA PRO A 265 20.86 -13.32 14.14
C PRO A 265 19.63 -12.44 14.40
N ARG A 266 18.80 -12.88 15.34
CA ARG A 266 17.69 -12.05 15.85
C ARG A 266 18.23 -10.80 16.53
N GLN A 267 17.54 -9.68 16.39
CA GLN A 267 17.91 -8.39 16.95
C GLN A 267 16.83 -7.92 17.93
N HIS A 268 17.23 -7.77 19.20
CA HIS A 268 16.36 -7.18 20.20
C HIS A 268 16.65 -5.68 20.30
N TRP A 269 15.59 -4.88 20.15
CA TRP A 269 15.70 -3.43 20.19
C TRP A 269 15.41 -2.91 21.59
N THR A 270 16.28 -2.10 22.15
CA THR A 270 16.07 -1.39 23.42
C THR A 270 15.98 0.10 23.13
N PHE A 271 15.05 0.78 23.79
CA PHE A 271 14.83 2.20 23.66
C PHE A 271 14.95 2.89 25.02
N PRO A 272 15.70 4.01 25.10
CA PRO A 272 15.92 4.72 26.38
C PRO A 272 14.66 5.42 26.91
N ASN A 273 13.74 5.80 26.02
CA ASN A 273 12.47 6.45 26.35
C ASN A 273 11.32 5.54 25.91
N ARG A 274 10.65 4.93 26.88
CA ARG A 274 9.45 4.10 26.60
C ARG A 274 8.22 4.98 26.47
N PHE A 275 7.23 4.50 25.69
CA PHE A 275 5.87 4.98 25.85
C PHE A 275 5.42 4.71 27.29
N PRO A 276 4.72 5.65 27.95
CA PRO A 276 4.12 5.37 29.25
C PRO A 276 3.20 4.15 29.13
N ASP A 277 3.40 3.16 30.01
CA ASP A 277 2.50 2.02 30.05
C ASP A 277 1.07 2.49 30.36
N GLU A 278 0.04 1.79 29.84
CA GLU A 278 -1.38 2.12 30.13
C GLU A 278 -1.66 2.17 31.65
N LYS A 279 -0.87 1.45 32.45
CA LYS A 279 -0.93 1.49 33.90
C LYS A 279 -0.43 2.82 34.49
N ASP A 280 0.60 3.39 33.87
CA ASP A 280 1.16 4.68 34.30
C ASP A 280 0.23 5.85 33.95
N SER A 281 -0.44 5.79 32.79
CA SER A 281 -1.43 6.82 32.43
C SER A 281 -2.68 6.80 33.34
N LYS A 282 -3.11 5.63 33.83
CA LYS A 282 -4.17 5.52 34.84
C LYS A 282 -3.73 6.00 36.23
N ALA A 283 -2.45 5.88 36.56
CA ALA A 283 -1.89 6.38 37.80
C ALA A 283 -1.74 7.91 37.79
N ILE A 284 -1.37 8.49 36.64
CA ILE A 284 -1.25 9.94 36.46
C ILE A 284 -2.64 10.61 36.45
N GLY A 285 -3.66 9.97 35.87
CA GLY A 285 -5.05 10.44 35.90
C GLY A 285 -5.66 10.45 37.30
N LYS A 286 -5.30 9.49 38.16
CA LYS A 286 -5.75 9.44 39.56
C LYS A 286 -5.05 10.44 40.49
N LYS A 287 -3.92 11.01 40.12
CA LYS A 287 -3.21 12.05 40.90
C LYS A 287 -3.66 13.48 40.53
N LYS A 288 -4.45 13.65 39.47
CA LYS A 288 -4.99 14.95 39.04
C LYS A 288 -6.47 15.10 39.29
N ALA A 289 -7.15 14.13 39.86
CA ALA A 289 -8.51 14.17 40.35
C ALA A 289 -8.48 14.14 41.91
#